data_3dfaeb81a4cd253bed1b7e4ac77689af
#
_entry.id   3dfaeb81a4cd253bed1b7e4ac77689af
#
_cell.length_a   1.000
_cell.length_b   1.000
_cell.length_c   1.000
_cell.angle_alpha   90.00
_cell.angle_beta   90.00
_cell.angle_gamma   90.00
#
_symmetry.space_group_name_H-M   'P 1'
#
loop_
_entity.id
_entity.type
_entity.pdbx_description
1 polymer ?
#
loop_
_entity_poly.entity_id
_entity_poly.type
_entity_poly.pdbx_seq_one_letter_code
_entity_poly.pdbx_strand_id
1 'polypeptide(L)'
;MNENYLIIEGTKIPLTNEQVAMIKGTGALKLKEKSSFSRVEKNNPYWLIDIDGTITQTYEHGYEADDEQFSCANYCSDKELIEERAIREELSRLLWRFSMENGSKDIDWKDPNRFKYSICIYFDGESLKWEIGKSIKCKCLNEVFFIDEDTARRAIREIVEPFCADDRIREVIMRSKG
;
A
#
# COMPACT_ATOMS: atom_id res chain seq x y z
N MET A 1 -26.66 17.17 4.78
CA MET A 1 -26.24 17.95 5.96
C MET A 1 -25.42 17.04 6.84
N ASN A 2 -24.12 17.35 7.03
CA ASN A 2 -23.29 16.55 7.93
C ASN A 2 -23.71 16.81 9.36
N GLU A 3 -24.36 15.87 10.01
CA GLU A 3 -24.67 15.93 11.41
C GLU A 3 -23.43 15.55 12.22
N ASN A 4 -22.83 16.54 12.88
CA ASN A 4 -21.77 16.29 13.84
C ASN A 4 -22.39 15.71 15.12
N TYR A 5 -21.80 14.65 15.66
CA TYR A 5 -22.30 14.04 16.91
C TYR A 5 -21.13 13.55 17.78
N LEU A 6 -21.37 13.50 19.06
CA LEU A 6 -20.50 12.87 20.05
C LEU A 6 -21.07 11.49 20.41
N ILE A 7 -20.22 10.49 20.60
CA ILE A 7 -20.64 9.19 21.14
C ILE A 7 -20.14 9.09 22.57
N ILE A 8 -21.07 8.98 23.51
CA ILE A 8 -20.78 8.70 24.92
C ILE A 8 -21.51 7.41 25.29
N GLU A 9 -20.74 6.40 25.70
CA GLU A 9 -21.27 5.09 26.10
C GLU A 9 -22.23 4.47 25.05
N GLY A 10 -21.90 4.62 23.76
CA GLY A 10 -22.69 4.10 22.65
C GLY A 10 -23.89 4.98 22.23
N THR A 11 -24.17 6.06 22.94
CA THR A 11 -25.26 6.96 22.62
C THR A 11 -24.78 8.11 21.75
N LYS A 12 -25.46 8.34 20.60
CA LYS A 12 -25.18 9.46 19.70
C LYS A 12 -25.84 10.73 20.22
N ILE A 13 -25.04 11.75 20.50
CA ILE A 13 -25.51 13.10 20.94
C ILE A 13 -25.19 14.07 19.80
N PRO A 14 -26.20 14.67 19.14
CA PRO A 14 -25.97 15.64 18.08
C PRO A 14 -25.30 16.90 18.63
N LEU A 15 -24.37 17.47 17.88
CA LEU A 15 -23.64 18.68 18.23
C LEU A 15 -24.03 19.82 17.29
N THR A 16 -24.20 21.01 17.85
CA THR A 16 -24.31 22.24 17.05
C THR A 16 -22.94 22.63 16.47
N ASN A 17 -22.93 23.44 15.40
CA ASN A 17 -21.69 23.94 14.82
C ASN A 17 -20.85 24.75 15.83
N GLU A 18 -21.48 25.47 16.75
CA GLU A 18 -20.81 26.22 17.82
C GLU A 18 -20.14 25.28 18.83
N GLN A 19 -20.81 24.20 19.22
CA GLN A 19 -20.23 23.18 20.09
C GLN A 19 -19.02 22.47 19.42
N VAL A 20 -19.13 22.19 18.14
CA VAL A 20 -18.02 21.62 17.36
C VAL A 20 -16.84 22.60 17.29
N ALA A 21 -17.09 23.89 17.06
CA ALA A 21 -16.06 24.93 17.04
C ALA A 21 -15.38 25.08 18.41
N MET A 22 -16.15 25.03 19.48
CA MET A 22 -15.64 25.10 20.86
C MET A 22 -14.77 23.91 21.20
N ILE A 23 -15.22 22.71 20.86
CA ILE A 23 -14.43 21.45 21.05
C ILE A 23 -13.14 21.46 20.25
N LYS A 24 -13.19 21.94 18.99
CA LYS A 24 -11.98 22.11 18.16
C LYS A 24 -11.01 23.15 18.73
N GLY A 25 -11.55 24.27 19.26
CA GLY A 25 -10.75 25.35 19.83
C GLY A 25 -10.04 24.99 21.13
N THR A 26 -10.56 24.05 21.91
CA THR A 26 -9.95 23.62 23.18
C THR A 26 -8.83 22.58 22.99
N GLY A 27 -8.63 22.05 21.78
CA GLY A 27 -7.67 20.95 21.53
C GLY A 27 -8.03 19.63 22.27
N ALA A 28 -9.19 19.60 22.95
CA ALA A 28 -9.61 18.48 23.79
C ALA A 28 -10.05 17.25 22.99
N LEU A 29 -10.38 17.40 21.71
CA LEU A 29 -10.69 16.30 20.82
C LEU A 29 -9.85 16.44 19.54
N LYS A 30 -8.86 15.56 19.35
CA LYS A 30 -8.41 15.21 18.01
C LYS A 30 -9.59 14.46 17.37
N LEU A 31 -10.40 15.15 16.57
CA LEU A 31 -11.32 14.48 15.65
C LEU A 31 -10.43 13.55 14.84
N LYS A 32 -10.67 12.25 14.93
CA LYS A 32 -9.96 11.28 14.10
C LYS A 32 -10.35 11.63 12.68
N GLU A 33 -9.43 12.24 11.93
CA GLU A 33 -9.65 12.46 10.51
C GLU A 33 -10.01 11.10 9.90
N LYS A 34 -11.05 11.08 9.06
CA LYS A 34 -11.42 9.85 8.36
C LYS A 34 -10.18 9.41 7.57
N SER A 35 -9.66 8.25 7.87
CA SER A 35 -8.58 7.66 7.09
C SER A 35 -9.04 7.50 5.64
N SER A 36 -8.14 7.68 4.68
CA SER A 36 -8.40 7.39 3.26
C SER A 36 -8.87 5.96 3.00
N PHE A 37 -8.66 5.06 3.96
CA PHE A 37 -9.16 3.68 3.96
C PHE A 37 -10.47 3.50 4.75
N SER A 38 -11.09 4.59 5.22
CA SER A 38 -12.41 4.51 5.82
C SER A 38 -13.48 4.44 4.72
N ARG A 39 -14.53 3.67 4.96
CA ARG A 39 -15.65 3.59 4.03
C ARG A 39 -16.25 4.98 3.79
N VAL A 40 -16.43 5.36 2.52
CA VAL A 40 -17.04 6.62 2.13
C VAL A 40 -18.56 6.56 2.33
N GLU A 41 -19.21 7.70 2.33
CA GLU A 41 -20.67 7.78 2.40
C GLU A 41 -21.29 7.32 1.07
N LYS A 42 -22.52 6.84 1.13
CA LYS A 42 -23.27 6.40 -0.05
C LYS A 42 -23.29 7.48 -1.14
N ASN A 43 -23.06 7.07 -2.37
CA ASN A 43 -22.93 7.89 -3.58
C ASN A 43 -21.65 8.75 -3.64
N ASN A 44 -20.69 8.55 -2.74
CA ASN A 44 -19.38 9.15 -2.86
C ASN A 44 -18.42 8.22 -3.63
N PRO A 45 -17.46 8.78 -4.38
CA PRO A 45 -16.50 7.98 -5.13
C PRO A 45 -15.46 7.34 -4.22
N TYR A 46 -14.98 6.18 -4.63
CA TYR A 46 -13.77 5.55 -4.15
C TYR A 46 -12.97 4.93 -5.29
N TRP A 47 -11.76 4.53 -5.03
CA TRP A 47 -10.83 3.95 -5.98
C TRP A 47 -10.50 2.52 -5.60
N LEU A 48 -10.34 1.66 -6.59
CA LEU A 48 -9.93 0.27 -6.43
C LEU A 48 -8.92 -0.13 -7.52
N ILE A 49 -8.25 -1.25 -7.30
CA ILE A 49 -7.38 -1.88 -8.29
C ILE A 49 -8.14 -3.05 -8.88
N ASP A 50 -8.35 -3.02 -10.20
CA ASP A 50 -8.99 -4.11 -10.92
C ASP A 50 -8.09 -5.33 -11.06
N ILE A 51 -8.66 -6.45 -11.50
CA ILE A 51 -7.97 -7.74 -11.64
C ILE A 51 -6.76 -7.68 -12.60
N ASP A 52 -6.79 -6.78 -13.56
CA ASP A 52 -5.68 -6.53 -14.50
C ASP A 52 -4.63 -5.54 -13.96
N GLY A 53 -4.87 -4.97 -12.77
CA GLY A 53 -4.00 -3.97 -12.13
C GLY A 53 -4.35 -2.53 -12.48
N THR A 54 -5.37 -2.28 -13.30
CA THR A 54 -5.83 -0.92 -13.59
C THR A 54 -6.54 -0.30 -12.38
N ILE A 55 -6.46 1.03 -12.28
CA ILE A 55 -7.11 1.77 -11.21
C ILE A 55 -8.43 2.31 -11.71
N THR A 56 -9.50 1.88 -11.07
CA THR A 56 -10.86 2.25 -11.44
C THR A 56 -11.52 3.09 -10.35
N GLN A 57 -12.20 4.16 -10.76
CA GLN A 57 -13.09 4.92 -9.90
C GLN A 57 -14.49 4.33 -9.97
N THR A 58 -15.08 4.09 -8.80
CA THR A 58 -16.48 3.68 -8.67
C THR A 58 -17.16 4.46 -7.55
N TYR A 59 -18.42 4.15 -7.27
CA TYR A 59 -19.22 4.86 -6.26
C TYR A 59 -19.77 3.88 -5.23
N GLU A 60 -19.76 4.29 -3.98
CA GLU A 60 -20.35 3.53 -2.88
C GLU A 60 -21.88 3.49 -3.00
N HIS A 61 -22.42 2.33 -3.25
CA HIS A 61 -23.88 2.11 -3.36
C HIS A 61 -24.45 1.33 -2.18
N GLY A 62 -23.59 0.73 -1.37
CA GLY A 62 -23.96 -0.20 -0.29
C GLY A 62 -24.35 -1.56 -0.83
N TYR A 63 -23.79 -1.95 -1.98
CA TYR A 63 -23.98 -3.28 -2.55
C TYR A 63 -22.96 -4.26 -1.97
N GLU A 64 -23.23 -5.56 -2.12
CA GLU A 64 -22.34 -6.63 -1.71
C GLU A 64 -20.93 -6.48 -2.31
N ALA A 65 -20.83 -6.03 -3.55
CA ALA A 65 -19.55 -5.75 -4.20
C ALA A 65 -18.74 -4.66 -3.48
N ASP A 66 -19.40 -3.60 -2.97
CA ASP A 66 -18.74 -2.55 -2.18
C ASP A 66 -18.23 -3.12 -0.84
N ASP A 67 -19.01 -4.01 -0.22
CA ASP A 67 -18.63 -4.70 1.02
C ASP A 67 -17.42 -5.62 0.80
N GLU A 68 -17.38 -6.33 -0.32
CA GLU A 68 -16.25 -7.19 -0.70
C GLU A 68 -14.99 -6.36 -0.91
N GLN A 69 -15.05 -5.28 -1.71
CA GLN A 69 -13.91 -4.39 -1.94
C GLN A 69 -13.38 -3.79 -0.65
N PHE A 70 -14.28 -3.34 0.22
CA PHE A 70 -13.89 -2.79 1.51
C PHE A 70 -13.25 -3.85 2.43
N SER A 71 -13.81 -5.04 2.52
CA SER A 71 -13.33 -6.13 3.39
C SER A 71 -11.98 -6.69 2.96
N CYS A 72 -11.70 -6.75 1.65
CA CYS A 72 -10.39 -7.18 1.13
C CYS A 72 -9.36 -6.04 1.05
N ALA A 73 -9.68 -4.87 1.64
CA ALA A 73 -8.84 -3.68 1.63
C ALA A 73 -8.50 -3.13 0.22
N ASN A 74 -9.31 -3.46 -0.79
CA ASN A 74 -9.19 -2.91 -2.14
C ASN A 74 -10.13 -1.72 -2.34
N TYR A 75 -10.09 -0.76 -1.40
CA TYR A 75 -11.02 0.36 -1.29
C TYR A 75 -10.27 1.56 -0.72
N CYS A 76 -10.21 2.66 -1.45
CA CYS A 76 -9.52 3.87 -1.00
C CYS A 76 -10.22 5.13 -1.52
N SER A 77 -10.43 6.12 -0.66
CA SER A 77 -10.98 7.42 -1.07
C SER A 77 -9.93 8.37 -1.67
N ASP A 78 -8.65 7.98 -1.61
CA ASP A 78 -7.52 8.75 -2.09
C ASP A 78 -6.88 8.06 -3.29
N LYS A 79 -6.93 8.75 -4.44
CA LYS A 79 -6.39 8.23 -5.70
C LYS A 79 -4.87 8.04 -5.66
N GLU A 80 -4.15 8.97 -5.02
CA GLU A 80 -2.68 8.91 -4.99
C GLU A 80 -2.20 7.70 -4.20
N LEU A 81 -2.85 7.39 -3.08
CA LEU A 81 -2.54 6.22 -2.28
C LEU A 81 -2.82 4.89 -3.01
N ILE A 82 -3.93 4.81 -3.77
CA ILE A 82 -4.23 3.60 -4.52
C ILE A 82 -3.28 3.44 -5.72
N GLU A 83 -2.83 4.54 -6.33
CA GLU A 83 -1.81 4.53 -7.39
C GLU A 83 -0.47 4.00 -6.85
N GLU A 84 -0.03 4.48 -5.71
CA GLU A 84 1.19 3.98 -5.05
C GLU A 84 1.08 2.49 -4.75
N ARG A 85 -0.05 2.05 -4.20
CA ARG A 85 -0.30 0.65 -3.91
C ARG A 85 -0.27 -0.22 -5.17
N ALA A 86 -0.94 0.19 -6.25
CA ALA A 86 -0.98 -0.55 -7.51
C ALA A 86 0.43 -0.76 -8.09
N ILE A 87 1.26 0.27 -8.08
CA ILE A 87 2.65 0.21 -8.54
C ILE A 87 3.48 -0.77 -7.68
N ARG A 88 3.35 -0.70 -6.36
CA ARG A 88 4.05 -1.61 -5.44
C ARG A 88 3.64 -3.08 -5.64
N GLU A 89 2.35 -3.32 -5.82
CA GLU A 89 1.83 -4.67 -6.07
C GLU A 89 2.27 -5.20 -7.42
N GLU A 90 2.29 -4.39 -8.47
CA GLU A 90 2.76 -4.78 -9.80
C GLU A 90 4.24 -5.18 -9.76
N LEU A 91 5.10 -4.33 -9.21
CA LEU A 91 6.51 -4.64 -9.06
C LEU A 91 6.74 -5.91 -8.25
N SER A 92 6.01 -6.07 -7.15
CA SER A 92 6.07 -7.27 -6.30
C SER A 92 5.71 -8.53 -7.09
N ARG A 93 4.66 -8.50 -7.91
CA ARG A 93 4.26 -9.63 -8.77
C ARG A 93 5.32 -9.97 -9.83
N LEU A 94 5.92 -8.95 -10.45
CA LEU A 94 6.99 -9.13 -11.43
C LEU A 94 8.24 -9.78 -10.79
N LEU A 95 8.68 -9.25 -9.66
CA LEU A 95 9.81 -9.80 -8.91
C LEU A 95 9.55 -11.22 -8.40
N TRP A 96 8.35 -11.48 -7.89
CA TRP A 96 7.96 -12.82 -7.43
C TRP A 96 8.01 -13.83 -8.58
N ARG A 97 7.43 -13.51 -9.73
CA ARG A 97 7.47 -14.38 -10.92
C ARG A 97 8.91 -14.64 -11.33
N PHE A 98 9.72 -13.60 -11.48
CA PHE A 98 11.13 -13.73 -11.83
C PHE A 98 11.88 -14.63 -10.83
N SER A 99 11.68 -14.43 -9.54
CA SER A 99 12.34 -15.22 -8.50
C SER A 99 11.97 -16.71 -8.58
N MET A 100 10.69 -17.02 -8.80
CA MET A 100 10.21 -18.40 -8.94
C MET A 100 10.78 -19.08 -10.19
N GLU A 101 10.86 -18.39 -11.31
CA GLU A 101 11.44 -18.87 -12.55
C GLU A 101 12.96 -19.09 -12.45
N ASN A 102 13.63 -18.39 -11.54
CA ASN A 102 15.08 -18.44 -11.34
C ASN A 102 15.51 -19.16 -10.05
N GLY A 103 14.77 -20.16 -9.62
CA GLY A 103 15.19 -21.13 -8.61
C GLY A 103 14.81 -20.80 -7.17
N SER A 104 14.10 -19.71 -6.90
CA SER A 104 13.73 -19.35 -5.52
C SER A 104 12.74 -20.33 -4.87
N LYS A 105 12.03 -21.15 -5.65
CA LYS A 105 11.23 -22.28 -5.15
C LYS A 105 12.08 -23.33 -4.40
N ASP A 106 13.37 -23.40 -4.71
CA ASP A 106 14.32 -24.37 -4.15
C ASP A 106 15.09 -23.81 -2.94
N ILE A 107 14.68 -22.64 -2.41
CA ILE A 107 15.28 -22.08 -1.20
C ILE A 107 14.96 -22.97 -0.01
N ASP A 108 16.00 -23.53 0.59
CA ASP A 108 15.85 -24.22 1.88
C ASP A 108 15.75 -23.20 3.03
N TRP A 109 14.52 -22.98 3.49
CA TRP A 109 14.22 -22.06 4.59
C TRP A 109 14.66 -22.57 5.95
N LYS A 110 14.98 -23.87 6.06
CA LYS A 110 15.42 -24.51 7.31
C LYS A 110 16.94 -24.47 7.48
N ASP A 111 17.69 -24.26 6.39
CA ASP A 111 19.14 -24.15 6.47
C ASP A 111 19.53 -22.81 7.12
N PRO A 112 20.10 -22.82 8.35
CA PRO A 112 20.48 -21.63 9.08
C PRO A 112 21.77 -20.98 8.53
N ASN A 113 22.49 -21.66 7.65
CA ASN A 113 23.78 -21.19 7.12
C ASN A 113 23.66 -20.60 5.73
N ARG A 114 22.50 -20.74 5.08
CA ARG A 114 22.28 -20.26 3.72
C ARG A 114 21.63 -18.87 3.74
N PHE A 115 22.30 -17.91 3.14
CA PHE A 115 21.73 -16.59 2.91
C PHE A 115 20.55 -16.65 1.93
N LYS A 116 19.54 -15.85 2.18
CA LYS A 116 18.43 -15.53 1.30
C LYS A 116 18.55 -14.04 0.97
N TYR A 117 18.29 -13.69 -0.27
CA TYR A 117 18.56 -12.35 -0.78
C TYR A 117 17.25 -11.66 -1.11
N SER A 118 17.11 -10.39 -0.77
CA SER A 118 15.98 -9.54 -1.13
C SER A 118 16.48 -8.25 -1.75
N ILE A 119 15.58 -7.52 -2.41
CA ILE A 119 15.88 -6.22 -3.01
C ILE A 119 15.16 -5.15 -2.19
N CYS A 120 15.94 -4.23 -1.63
CA CYS A 120 15.44 -3.02 -0.99
C CYS A 120 15.51 -1.86 -1.97
N ILE A 121 14.39 -1.16 -2.17
CA ILE A 121 14.31 0.06 -2.98
C ILE A 121 14.10 1.22 -2.02
N TYR A 122 14.91 2.26 -2.15
CA TYR A 122 14.83 3.43 -1.28
C TYR A 122 15.20 4.71 -2.05
N PHE A 123 14.85 5.83 -1.45
CA PHE A 123 15.19 7.15 -1.97
C PHE A 123 16.23 7.80 -1.06
N ASP A 124 17.37 8.21 -1.63
CA ASP A 124 18.48 8.79 -0.88
C ASP A 124 18.42 10.33 -0.75
N GLY A 125 17.33 10.94 -1.19
CA GLY A 125 17.12 12.39 -1.26
C GLY A 125 17.36 12.99 -2.64
N GLU A 126 18.05 12.29 -3.54
CA GLU A 126 18.36 12.75 -4.89
C GLU A 126 17.79 11.81 -5.97
N SER A 127 17.86 10.51 -5.73
CA SER A 127 17.44 9.49 -6.70
C SER A 127 16.95 8.21 -6.03
N LEU A 128 16.21 7.40 -6.78
CA LEU A 128 15.91 6.03 -6.39
C LEU A 128 17.18 5.18 -6.40
N LYS A 129 17.36 4.44 -5.34
CA LYS A 129 18.45 3.48 -5.16
C LYS A 129 17.88 2.12 -4.82
N TRP A 130 18.67 1.11 -5.04
CA TRP A 130 18.37 -0.26 -4.64
C TRP A 130 19.62 -0.94 -4.15
N GLU A 131 19.44 -1.78 -3.16
CA GLU A 131 20.50 -2.63 -2.61
C GLU A 131 20.00 -4.04 -2.36
N ILE A 132 20.94 -4.98 -2.27
CA ILE A 132 20.62 -6.36 -1.98
C ILE A 132 20.77 -6.62 -0.50
N GLY A 133 19.64 -6.89 0.14
CA GLY A 133 19.57 -7.36 1.51
C GLY A 133 19.95 -8.83 1.62
N LYS A 134 20.58 -9.21 2.74
CA LYS A 134 20.92 -10.60 3.07
C LYS A 134 20.28 -11.00 4.38
N SER A 135 19.52 -12.08 4.39
CA SER A 135 18.91 -12.64 5.59
C SER A 135 19.19 -14.13 5.73
N ILE A 136 19.44 -14.56 6.94
CA ILE A 136 19.63 -15.99 7.26
C ILE A 136 18.35 -16.57 7.86
N LYS A 137 17.59 -15.78 8.63
CA LYS A 137 16.56 -16.29 9.55
C LYS A 137 15.13 -15.90 9.19
N CYS A 138 14.91 -14.91 8.34
CA CYS A 138 13.57 -14.35 8.13
C CYS A 138 12.97 -14.81 6.81
N LYS A 139 11.77 -15.38 6.88
CA LYS A 139 10.85 -15.46 5.76
C LYS A 139 9.78 -14.39 6.01
N CYS A 140 9.97 -13.19 5.46
CA CYS A 140 8.97 -12.14 5.52
C CYS A 140 7.89 -12.41 4.47
N LEU A 141 6.62 -12.34 4.86
CA LEU A 141 5.51 -12.63 3.95
C LEU A 141 5.38 -11.61 2.81
N ASN A 142 5.89 -10.39 3.05
CA ASN A 142 5.76 -9.27 2.11
C ASN A 142 7.04 -9.01 1.30
N GLU A 143 8.03 -9.90 1.39
CA GLU A 143 9.29 -9.75 0.66
C GLU A 143 9.45 -10.86 -0.38
N VAL A 144 10.01 -10.50 -1.53
CA VAL A 144 10.43 -11.46 -2.54
C VAL A 144 11.90 -11.81 -2.28
N PHE A 145 12.17 -13.12 -2.18
CA PHE A 145 13.51 -13.63 -1.94
C PHE A 145 14.08 -14.32 -3.17
N PHE A 146 15.39 -14.20 -3.30
CA PHE A 146 16.18 -14.82 -4.38
C PHE A 146 17.13 -15.86 -3.80
N ILE A 147 17.41 -16.90 -4.60
CA ILE A 147 18.22 -18.04 -4.18
C ILE A 147 19.69 -17.64 -3.95
N ASP A 148 20.17 -16.65 -4.70
CA ASP A 148 21.54 -16.13 -4.59
C ASP A 148 21.59 -14.64 -4.98
N GLU A 149 22.75 -14.02 -4.74
CA GLU A 149 22.99 -12.61 -5.00
C GLU A 149 22.98 -12.28 -6.50
N ASP A 150 23.46 -13.19 -7.34
CA ASP A 150 23.52 -12.97 -8.79
C ASP A 150 22.11 -12.93 -9.39
N THR A 151 21.23 -13.79 -8.92
CA THR A 151 19.81 -13.77 -9.30
C THR A 151 19.14 -12.48 -8.86
N ALA A 152 19.41 -11.99 -7.64
CA ALA A 152 18.90 -10.69 -7.18
C ALA A 152 19.43 -9.52 -8.03
N ARG A 153 20.73 -9.54 -8.39
CA ARG A 153 21.32 -8.51 -9.29
C ARG A 153 20.71 -8.55 -10.69
N ARG A 154 20.41 -9.73 -11.20
CA ARG A 154 19.71 -9.87 -12.47
C ARG A 154 18.30 -9.30 -12.40
N ALA A 155 17.56 -9.58 -11.33
CA ALA A 155 16.23 -9.03 -11.13
C ALA A 155 16.25 -7.49 -11.08
N ILE A 156 17.28 -6.88 -10.48
CA ILE A 156 17.45 -5.41 -10.54
C ILE A 156 17.55 -4.94 -11.99
N ARG A 157 18.45 -5.51 -12.79
CA ARG A 157 18.68 -5.07 -14.19
C ARG A 157 17.52 -5.39 -15.12
N GLU A 158 16.87 -6.53 -14.94
CA GLU A 158 15.87 -7.03 -15.89
C GLU A 158 14.44 -6.60 -15.52
N ILE A 159 14.16 -6.28 -14.25
CA ILE A 159 12.83 -5.91 -13.75
C ILE A 159 12.82 -4.51 -13.12
N VAL A 160 13.64 -4.26 -12.08
CA VAL A 160 13.54 -3.03 -11.30
C VAL A 160 13.92 -1.79 -12.11
N GLU A 161 15.07 -1.83 -12.77
CA GLU A 161 15.56 -0.69 -13.56
C GLU A 161 14.62 -0.33 -14.72
N PRO A 162 14.16 -1.28 -15.57
CA PRO A 162 13.18 -0.96 -16.60
C PRO A 162 11.84 -0.47 -16.05
N PHE A 163 11.36 -1.06 -14.96
CA PHE A 163 10.11 -0.66 -14.31
C PHE A 163 10.21 0.77 -13.77
N CYS A 164 11.28 1.10 -13.07
CA CYS A 164 11.51 2.43 -12.52
C CYS A 164 12.00 3.47 -13.56
N ALA A 165 12.24 3.06 -14.81
CA ALA A 165 12.56 3.99 -15.90
C ALA A 165 11.33 4.81 -16.38
N ASP A 166 10.13 4.32 -16.11
CA ASP A 166 8.89 5.07 -16.35
C ASP A 166 8.82 6.27 -15.40
N ASP A 167 8.73 7.47 -15.98
CA ASP A 167 8.73 8.72 -15.21
C ASP A 167 7.52 8.83 -14.29
N ARG A 168 6.35 8.31 -14.71
CA ARG A 168 5.13 8.29 -13.87
C ARG A 168 5.33 7.41 -12.64
N ILE A 169 5.89 6.22 -12.83
CA ILE A 169 6.16 5.28 -11.73
C ILE A 169 7.15 5.90 -10.75
N ARG A 170 8.22 6.49 -11.28
CA ARG A 170 9.22 7.19 -10.47
C ARG A 170 8.60 8.33 -9.66
N GLU A 171 7.76 9.14 -10.29
CA GLU A 171 7.08 10.25 -9.63
C GLU A 171 6.20 9.77 -8.47
N VAL A 172 5.42 8.70 -8.66
CA VAL A 172 4.56 8.13 -7.60
C VAL A 172 5.39 7.58 -6.46
N ILE A 173 6.47 6.82 -6.74
CA ILE A 173 7.35 6.28 -5.71
C ILE A 173 8.02 7.40 -4.90
N MET A 174 8.41 8.50 -5.56
CA MET A 174 9.07 9.64 -4.93
C MET A 174 8.11 10.56 -4.14
N ARG A 175 6.81 10.58 -4.47
CA ARG A 175 5.79 11.32 -3.70
C ARG A 175 5.53 10.72 -2.33
N SER A 176 5.76 9.42 -2.16
CA SER A 176 5.45 8.71 -0.94
C SER A 176 6.32 9.27 0.20
N LYS A 177 5.71 10.20 0.94
CA LYS A 177 6.25 10.66 2.22
C LYS A 177 6.16 9.50 3.18
N GLY A 178 7.32 8.90 3.52
CA GLY A 178 7.44 7.87 4.51
C GLY A 178 6.85 8.26 5.86
#